data_aaae3f1aae0002f7d5b980cf74e66481
#
_entry.id   aaae3f1aae0002f7d5b980cf74e66481
#
_cell.length_a   1.000
_cell.length_b   1.000
_cell.length_c   1.000
_cell.angle_alpha   90.00
_cell.angle_beta   90.00
_cell.angle_gamma   90.00
#
_symmetry.space_group_name_H-M   'P 1'
#
loop_
_entity.id
_entity.type
_entity.pdbx_description
1 polymer ?
#
loop_
_entity_poly.entity_id
_entity_poly.type
_entity_poly.pdbx_seq_one_letter_code
_entity_poly.pdbx_strand_id
1 'polypeptide(L)'
;MKTKLVKRILAPLVVAFALLPMVAAPAIRPSMEGGKLQGTWEMQITLTDCAGHVIRSFPSLIEFAAGGTVVESNGGTPQALKTPGEGVWRHTTDNNYAFRFKFFTFNPQNVFTGWTIIAGETTVDETGNANTGSATVKVYDPNGVLLVSLCAETAGTRFEL
;
A
#
# COMPACT_ATOMS: atom_id res chain seq x y z
N MET A 1 -69.32 26.21 -55.03
CA MET A 1 -68.28 25.26 -54.60
C MET A 1 -67.93 25.62 -53.18
N LYS A 2 -68.23 24.78 -52.16
CA LYS A 2 -68.03 25.03 -50.74
C LYS A 2 -66.85 24.16 -50.28
N THR A 3 -65.68 24.73 -50.01
CA THR A 3 -64.52 24.05 -49.54
C THR A 3 -64.62 23.86 -47.99
N LYS A 4 -64.64 22.58 -47.55
CA LYS A 4 -64.66 22.25 -46.12
C LYS A 4 -63.23 22.26 -45.58
N LEU A 5 -62.97 23.12 -44.58
CA LEU A 5 -61.72 23.24 -43.83
C LEU A 5 -61.68 22.14 -42.73
N VAL A 6 -60.78 21.19 -42.87
CA VAL A 6 -60.55 20.10 -41.86
C VAL A 6 -59.53 20.62 -40.84
N LYS A 7 -60.03 20.91 -39.63
CA LYS A 7 -59.16 21.21 -38.46
C LYS A 7 -58.50 19.92 -37.95
N ARG A 8 -57.18 19.77 -38.14
CA ARG A 8 -56.38 18.74 -37.48
C ARG A 8 -56.05 19.18 -36.07
N ILE A 9 -56.56 18.46 -35.08
CA ILE A 9 -56.22 18.65 -33.68
C ILE A 9 -54.94 17.83 -33.43
N LEU A 10 -53.84 18.52 -33.21
CA LEU A 10 -52.58 17.87 -32.70
C LEU A 10 -52.75 17.76 -31.16
N ALA A 11 -52.81 16.53 -30.68
CA ALA A 11 -52.67 16.25 -29.23
C ALA A 11 -51.19 16.25 -28.83
N PRO A 12 -50.79 16.91 -27.78
CA PRO A 12 -49.39 16.87 -27.28
C PRO A 12 -49.17 15.55 -26.56
N LEU A 13 -48.19 14.77 -27.05
CA LEU A 13 -47.68 13.57 -26.39
C LEU A 13 -46.83 13.99 -25.21
N VAL A 14 -47.37 13.91 -23.98
CA VAL A 14 -46.60 14.11 -22.77
C VAL A 14 -45.80 12.85 -22.48
N VAL A 15 -44.49 12.88 -22.75
CA VAL A 15 -43.56 11.81 -22.36
C VAL A 15 -43.18 12.07 -20.89
N ALA A 16 -43.78 11.32 -19.98
CA ALA A 16 -43.39 11.31 -18.57
C ALA A 16 -42.06 10.56 -18.40
N PHE A 17 -40.97 11.27 -18.22
CA PHE A 17 -39.69 10.70 -17.81
C PHE A 17 -39.80 10.28 -16.34
N ALA A 18 -39.93 8.99 -16.07
CA ALA A 18 -39.84 8.44 -14.72
C ALA A 18 -38.38 8.47 -14.27
N LEU A 19 -38.00 9.43 -13.42
CA LEU A 19 -36.74 9.46 -12.70
C LEU A 19 -36.75 8.32 -11.65
N LEU A 20 -36.16 7.18 -12.00
CA LEU A 20 -35.86 6.12 -11.04
C LEU A 20 -34.74 6.63 -10.11
N PRO A 21 -34.93 6.63 -8.77
CA PRO A 21 -33.88 6.96 -7.84
C PRO A 21 -32.80 5.88 -7.96
N MET A 22 -31.61 6.27 -8.39
CA MET A 22 -30.41 5.43 -8.36
C MET A 22 -30.01 5.25 -6.90
N VAL A 23 -30.44 4.18 -6.26
CA VAL A 23 -29.99 3.80 -4.92
C VAL A 23 -28.54 3.36 -5.09
N ALA A 24 -27.61 4.26 -4.75
CA ALA A 24 -26.20 3.91 -4.66
C ALA A 24 -26.05 2.84 -3.58
N ALA A 25 -25.63 1.63 -3.97
CA ALA A 25 -25.27 0.60 -3.02
C ALA A 25 -24.15 1.16 -2.12
N PRO A 26 -24.23 0.98 -0.78
CA PRO A 26 -23.15 1.39 0.11
C PRO A 26 -21.89 0.66 -0.32
N ALA A 27 -20.84 1.40 -0.69
CA ALA A 27 -19.53 0.84 -0.91
C ALA A 27 -19.09 0.19 0.41
N ILE A 28 -19.02 -1.13 0.46
CA ILE A 28 -18.43 -1.86 1.58
C ILE A 28 -16.97 -1.49 1.59
N ARG A 29 -16.61 -0.45 2.38
CA ARG A 29 -15.22 -0.20 2.71
C ARG A 29 -14.82 -1.35 3.64
N PRO A 30 -13.77 -2.14 3.31
CA PRO A 30 -13.24 -3.07 4.28
C PRO A 30 -12.92 -2.25 5.54
N SER A 31 -13.42 -2.68 6.69
CA SER A 31 -13.10 -2.07 7.97
C SER A 31 -11.58 -2.15 8.13
N MET A 32 -10.90 -1.03 8.00
CA MET A 32 -9.50 -0.90 8.40
C MET A 32 -9.48 -0.72 9.92
N GLU A 33 -9.98 -1.69 10.66
CA GLU A 33 -9.68 -1.79 12.07
C GLU A 33 -8.20 -2.11 12.16
N GLY A 34 -7.45 -1.16 12.73
CA GLY A 34 -6.03 -1.31 13.00
C GLY A 34 -5.86 -2.50 13.96
N GLY A 35 -5.54 -3.67 13.40
CA GLY A 35 -5.29 -4.86 14.19
C GLY A 35 -4.04 -4.70 15.07
N LYS A 36 -3.59 -5.76 15.69
CA LYS A 36 -2.40 -5.79 16.57
C LYS A 36 -1.12 -5.21 15.92
N LEU A 37 -1.03 -5.13 14.58
CA LEU A 37 0.14 -4.55 13.90
C LEU A 37 0.20 -3.02 14.00
N GLN A 38 -0.93 -2.33 14.19
CA GLN A 38 -0.95 -0.86 14.27
C GLN A 38 0.02 -0.36 15.35
N GLY A 39 0.82 0.67 15.00
CA GLY A 39 1.81 1.31 15.88
C GLY A 39 3.20 1.31 15.27
N THR A 40 4.17 1.73 16.07
CA THR A 40 5.59 1.81 15.67
C THR A 40 6.35 0.58 16.17
N TRP A 41 7.28 0.12 15.33
CA TRP A 41 8.06 -1.10 15.57
C TRP A 41 9.54 -0.87 15.33
N GLU A 42 10.37 -1.30 16.28
CA GLU A 42 11.80 -1.51 16.04
C GLU A 42 12.01 -2.85 15.36
N MET A 43 12.57 -2.82 14.16
CA MET A 43 12.75 -4.00 13.33
C MET A 43 14.24 -4.29 13.13
N GLN A 44 14.61 -5.57 13.18
CA GLN A 44 15.84 -6.08 12.62
C GLN A 44 15.56 -6.69 11.26
N ILE A 45 16.20 -6.18 10.23
CA ILE A 45 16.06 -6.67 8.85
C ILE A 45 17.31 -7.47 8.50
N THR A 46 17.12 -8.69 8.02
CA THR A 46 18.18 -9.54 7.47
C THR A 46 17.95 -9.74 5.98
N LEU A 47 18.78 -9.09 5.17
CA LEU A 47 18.72 -9.16 3.70
C LEU A 47 19.48 -10.38 3.20
N THR A 48 18.87 -11.16 2.29
CA THR A 48 19.44 -12.38 1.71
C THR A 48 19.35 -12.37 0.18
N ASP A 49 20.07 -13.29 -0.45
CA ASP A 49 20.03 -13.55 -1.90
C ASP A 49 18.86 -14.43 -2.34
N CYS A 50 17.87 -14.67 -1.46
CA CYS A 50 16.77 -15.62 -1.64
C CYS A 50 17.18 -17.12 -1.68
N ALA A 51 18.46 -17.45 -1.64
CA ALA A 51 18.98 -18.80 -1.44
C ALA A 51 19.38 -19.07 0.03
N GLY A 52 19.16 -18.07 0.90
CA GLY A 52 19.46 -18.15 2.32
C GLY A 52 20.81 -17.56 2.75
N HIS A 53 21.65 -17.10 1.80
CA HIS A 53 22.91 -16.45 2.16
C HIS A 53 22.64 -15.01 2.60
N VAL A 54 23.07 -14.70 3.82
CA VAL A 54 22.94 -13.36 4.39
C VAL A 54 23.88 -12.39 3.68
N ILE A 55 23.31 -11.30 3.16
CA ILE A 55 24.06 -10.20 2.54
C ILE A 55 24.44 -9.17 3.61
N ARG A 56 23.46 -8.77 4.43
CA ARG A 56 23.65 -7.85 5.57
C ARG A 56 22.43 -7.82 6.46
N SER A 57 22.60 -7.32 7.68
CA SER A 57 21.51 -7.00 8.60
C SER A 57 21.60 -5.55 9.06
N PHE A 58 20.46 -4.94 9.36
CA PHE A 58 20.39 -3.53 9.78
C PHE A 58 19.08 -3.26 10.53
N PRO A 59 19.06 -2.25 11.43
CA PRO A 59 17.86 -1.82 12.12
C PRO A 59 16.95 -1.01 11.20
N SER A 60 15.65 -1.08 11.47
CA SER A 60 14.61 -0.26 10.80
C SER A 60 13.57 0.17 11.83
N LEU A 61 12.99 1.33 11.65
CA LEU A 61 11.82 1.80 12.36
C LEU A 61 10.66 1.84 11.38
N ILE A 62 9.58 1.12 11.69
CA ILE A 62 8.41 1.03 10.81
C ILE A 62 7.17 1.44 11.60
N GLU A 63 6.42 2.39 11.07
CA GLU A 63 5.10 2.77 11.57
C GLU A 63 3.99 2.20 10.65
N PHE A 64 3.10 1.41 11.24
CA PHE A 64 1.86 0.96 10.62
C PHE A 64 0.71 1.83 11.16
N ALA A 65 0.40 2.91 10.45
CA ALA A 65 -0.62 3.86 10.87
C ALA A 65 -2.03 3.29 10.70
N ALA A 66 -2.95 3.73 11.57
CA ALA A 66 -4.38 3.47 11.38
C ALA A 66 -4.82 3.96 9.99
N GLY A 67 -5.67 3.18 9.31
CA GLY A 67 -6.09 3.52 7.96
C GLY A 67 -5.23 2.89 6.84
N GLY A 68 -4.22 2.07 7.20
CA GLY A 68 -3.50 1.21 6.25
C GLY A 68 -2.30 1.87 5.57
N THR A 69 -1.78 2.97 6.11
CA THR A 69 -0.53 3.58 5.65
C THR A 69 0.67 2.99 6.42
N VAL A 70 1.80 2.76 5.74
CA VAL A 70 3.07 2.38 6.34
C VAL A 70 4.14 3.39 5.99
N VAL A 71 4.95 3.75 6.99
CA VAL A 71 6.16 4.59 6.84
C VAL A 71 7.36 3.85 7.42
N GLU A 72 8.50 3.93 6.71
CA GLU A 72 9.71 3.20 7.08
C GLU A 72 10.94 4.10 7.02
N SER A 73 11.83 3.94 8.01
CA SER A 73 13.19 4.48 8.02
C SER A 73 14.15 3.40 8.47
N ASN A 74 15.28 3.23 7.79
CA ASN A 74 16.25 2.18 8.16
C ASN A 74 17.69 2.67 8.17
N GLY A 75 18.54 1.95 8.91
CA GLY A 75 19.97 2.15 8.96
C GLY A 75 20.77 1.42 7.88
N GLY A 76 20.11 0.71 6.97
CA GLY A 76 20.77 -0.06 5.89
C GLY A 76 21.28 0.79 4.73
N THR A 77 20.78 2.00 4.56
CA THR A 77 21.20 2.95 3.54
C THR A 77 21.30 4.34 4.15
N PRO A 78 22.36 5.11 3.87
CA PRO A 78 22.47 6.49 4.37
C PRO A 78 21.25 7.32 3.99
N GLN A 79 20.73 8.12 4.93
CA GLN A 79 19.52 8.94 4.74
C GLN A 79 19.65 9.93 3.58
N ALA A 80 20.85 10.41 3.30
CA ALA A 80 21.10 11.28 2.14
C ALA A 80 20.93 10.57 0.79
N LEU A 81 20.87 9.23 0.77
CA LEU A 81 20.80 8.43 -0.47
C LEU A 81 19.43 7.76 -0.68
N LYS A 82 18.47 8.01 0.18
CA LYS A 82 17.11 7.48 0.05
C LYS A 82 16.07 8.40 0.72
N THR A 83 14.83 8.37 0.22
CA THR A 83 13.69 8.92 0.99
C THR A 83 13.25 7.93 2.07
N PRO A 84 12.42 8.34 3.03
CA PRO A 84 11.61 7.39 3.79
C PRO A 84 10.84 6.44 2.86
N GLY A 85 10.58 5.23 3.34
CA GLY A 85 9.69 4.29 2.67
C GLY A 85 8.24 4.64 2.97
N GLU A 86 7.41 4.76 1.95
CA GLU A 86 5.99 5.08 2.08
C GLU A 86 5.14 4.05 1.33
N GLY A 87 4.02 3.64 1.93
CA GLY A 87 3.18 2.64 1.31
C GLY A 87 1.93 2.28 2.09
N VAL A 88 1.51 1.05 1.92
CA VAL A 88 0.24 0.56 2.45
C VAL A 88 0.40 -0.77 3.16
N TRP A 89 -0.47 -1.03 4.12
CA TRP A 89 -0.61 -2.32 4.78
C TRP A 89 -2.07 -2.69 4.99
N ARG A 90 -2.33 -3.97 5.23
CA ARG A 90 -3.67 -4.47 5.54
C ARG A 90 -3.58 -5.73 6.39
N HIS A 91 -4.60 -5.96 7.18
CA HIS A 91 -4.84 -7.25 7.80
C HIS A 91 -5.23 -8.29 6.73
N THR A 92 -4.76 -9.51 6.87
CA THR A 92 -5.10 -10.63 5.98
C THR A 92 -5.95 -11.68 6.71
N THR A 93 -5.38 -12.42 7.61
CA THR A 93 -6.06 -13.43 8.42
C THR A 93 -5.41 -13.51 9.80
N ASP A 94 -6.18 -13.76 10.85
CA ASP A 94 -5.69 -13.95 12.22
C ASP A 94 -4.75 -12.83 12.69
N ASN A 95 -3.49 -13.14 12.96
CA ASN A 95 -2.47 -12.18 13.32
C ASN A 95 -1.52 -11.84 12.13
N ASN A 96 -1.94 -12.15 10.90
CA ASN A 96 -1.13 -11.95 9.70
C ASN A 96 -1.53 -10.67 8.97
N TYR A 97 -0.53 -9.99 8.45
CA TYR A 97 -0.68 -8.72 7.75
C TYR A 97 0.21 -8.70 6.52
N ALA A 98 -0.28 -8.09 5.42
CA ALA A 98 0.51 -7.82 4.24
C ALA A 98 0.85 -6.35 4.15
N PHE A 99 2.04 -6.03 3.67
CA PHE A 99 2.49 -4.66 3.47
C PHE A 99 3.24 -4.50 2.15
N ARG A 100 3.24 -3.27 1.64
CA ARG A 100 4.03 -2.88 0.49
C ARG A 100 4.38 -1.40 0.58
N PHE A 101 5.67 -1.07 0.43
CA PHE A 101 6.13 0.31 0.41
C PHE A 101 7.24 0.52 -0.62
N LYS A 102 7.51 1.77 -0.93
CA LYS A 102 8.49 2.21 -1.91
C LYS A 102 9.28 3.39 -1.35
N PHE A 103 10.57 3.45 -1.69
CA PHE A 103 11.39 4.63 -1.49
C PHE A 103 12.20 4.95 -2.75
N PHE A 104 12.55 6.22 -2.93
CA PHE A 104 13.41 6.69 -4.00
C PHE A 104 14.87 6.65 -3.56
N THR A 105 15.78 6.42 -4.51
CA THR A 105 17.22 6.35 -4.27
C THR A 105 17.96 7.42 -5.04
N PHE A 106 19.05 7.89 -4.48
CA PHE A 106 19.90 8.96 -5.00
C PHE A 106 21.37 8.57 -4.87
N ASN A 107 22.23 9.17 -5.69
CA ASN A 107 23.67 9.06 -5.51
C ASN A 107 24.19 10.21 -4.60
N PRO A 108 25.50 10.21 -4.24
CA PRO A 108 26.08 11.28 -3.40
C PRO A 108 26.02 12.69 -4.02
N GLN A 109 25.75 12.81 -5.32
CA GLN A 109 25.56 14.10 -6.01
C GLN A 109 24.07 14.52 -6.04
N ASN A 110 23.22 13.84 -5.25
CA ASN A 110 21.77 14.04 -5.17
C ASN A 110 21.04 13.84 -6.52
N VAL A 111 21.57 12.99 -7.40
CA VAL A 111 20.93 12.60 -8.64
C VAL A 111 20.07 11.36 -8.39
N PHE A 112 18.84 11.39 -8.86
CA PHE A 112 17.91 10.27 -8.78
C PHE A 112 18.46 9.02 -9.51
N THR A 113 18.53 7.90 -8.83
CA THR A 113 19.08 6.63 -9.36
C THR A 113 18.05 5.53 -9.49
N GLY A 114 16.78 5.79 -9.11
CA GLY A 114 15.70 4.84 -9.22
C GLY A 114 14.92 4.67 -7.92
N TRP A 115 14.40 3.48 -7.69
CA TRP A 115 13.60 3.20 -6.49
C TRP A 115 13.71 1.74 -6.06
N THR A 116 13.33 1.50 -4.82
CA THR A 116 13.17 0.15 -4.29
C THR A 116 11.72 -0.06 -3.86
N ILE A 117 11.17 -1.22 -4.19
CA ILE A 117 9.87 -1.70 -3.71
C ILE A 117 10.10 -2.87 -2.78
N ILE A 118 9.53 -2.79 -1.58
CA ILE A 118 9.47 -3.87 -0.61
C ILE A 118 8.01 -4.34 -0.51
N ALA A 119 7.79 -5.66 -0.59
CA ALA A 119 6.47 -6.24 -0.41
C ALA A 119 6.61 -7.53 0.39
N GLY A 120 5.82 -7.68 1.43
CA GLY A 120 5.94 -8.82 2.32
C GLY A 120 4.73 -9.03 3.22
N GLU A 121 4.91 -9.99 4.11
CA GLU A 121 3.95 -10.36 5.13
C GLU A 121 4.63 -10.41 6.50
N THR A 122 3.87 -10.13 7.54
CA THR A 122 4.33 -10.22 8.93
C THR A 122 3.24 -10.80 9.81
N THR A 123 3.65 -11.57 10.81
CA THR A 123 2.78 -12.16 11.83
C THR A 123 3.10 -11.52 13.16
N VAL A 124 2.10 -10.97 13.82
CA VAL A 124 2.21 -10.45 15.20
C VAL A 124 1.94 -11.60 16.17
N ASP A 125 2.72 -11.67 17.24
CA ASP A 125 2.54 -12.69 18.28
C ASP A 125 1.23 -12.50 19.08
N GLU A 126 0.92 -13.46 19.95
CA GLU A 126 -0.29 -13.40 20.75
C GLU A 126 -0.31 -12.21 21.73
N THR A 127 0.85 -11.78 22.20
CA THR A 127 0.96 -10.64 23.13
C THR A 127 0.79 -9.29 22.44
N GLY A 128 1.00 -9.22 21.10
CA GLY A 128 0.97 -7.99 20.33
C GLY A 128 2.28 -7.19 20.42
N ASN A 129 3.36 -7.75 21.00
CA ASN A 129 4.59 -7.02 21.29
C ASN A 129 5.79 -7.47 20.44
N ALA A 130 5.67 -8.59 19.74
CA ALA A 130 6.67 -9.04 18.79
C ALA A 130 6.04 -9.38 17.44
N ASN A 131 6.80 -9.25 16.37
CA ASN A 131 6.41 -9.70 15.04
C ASN A 131 7.60 -10.34 14.31
N THR A 132 7.28 -11.24 13.39
CA THR A 132 8.24 -11.83 12.45
C THR A 132 7.63 -11.87 11.07
N GLY A 133 8.46 -11.77 10.04
CA GLY A 133 7.94 -11.78 8.68
C GLY A 133 9.02 -11.96 7.63
N SER A 134 8.58 -11.92 6.39
CA SER A 134 9.44 -12.00 5.22
C SER A 134 8.98 -11.02 4.15
N ALA A 135 9.91 -10.59 3.30
CA ALA A 135 9.63 -9.67 2.21
C ALA A 135 10.50 -9.94 0.99
N THR A 136 10.01 -9.54 -0.17
CA THR A 136 10.80 -9.36 -1.38
C THR A 136 11.25 -7.91 -1.49
N VAL A 137 12.49 -7.71 -1.95
CA VAL A 137 13.11 -6.40 -2.18
C VAL A 137 13.47 -6.29 -3.65
N LYS A 138 12.82 -5.40 -4.38
CA LYS A 138 13.04 -5.20 -5.82
C LYS A 138 13.58 -3.81 -6.07
N VAL A 139 14.78 -3.74 -6.65
CA VAL A 139 15.47 -2.49 -6.99
C VAL A 139 15.32 -2.21 -8.48
N TYR A 140 14.96 -0.99 -8.82
CA TYR A 140 14.73 -0.54 -10.19
C TYR A 140 15.60 0.67 -10.50
N ASP A 141 16.03 0.79 -11.77
CA ASP A 141 16.65 2.00 -12.31
C ASP A 141 15.62 3.13 -12.56
N PRO A 142 16.05 4.35 -12.96
CA PRO A 142 15.14 5.47 -13.26
C PRO A 142 14.15 5.19 -14.40
N ASN A 143 14.42 4.23 -15.27
CA ASN A 143 13.57 3.86 -16.41
C ASN A 143 12.59 2.72 -16.06
N GLY A 144 12.63 2.19 -14.83
CA GLY A 144 11.77 1.11 -14.38
C GLY A 144 12.29 -0.29 -14.72
N VAL A 145 13.53 -0.42 -15.13
CA VAL A 145 14.17 -1.72 -15.36
C VAL A 145 14.54 -2.34 -14.00
N LEU A 146 14.12 -3.57 -13.76
CA LEU A 146 14.49 -4.32 -12.56
C LEU A 146 15.99 -4.66 -12.61
N LEU A 147 16.74 -4.16 -11.63
CA LEU A 147 18.17 -4.39 -11.50
C LEU A 147 18.49 -5.64 -10.66
N VAL A 148 17.79 -5.79 -9.52
CA VAL A 148 18.01 -6.91 -8.61
C VAL A 148 16.75 -7.22 -7.81
N SER A 149 16.55 -8.50 -7.49
CA SER A 149 15.52 -8.99 -6.58
C SER A 149 16.20 -9.76 -5.46
N LEU A 150 15.91 -9.38 -4.22
CA LEU A 150 16.45 -9.96 -3.00
C LEU A 150 15.31 -10.38 -2.08
N CYS A 151 15.63 -11.13 -1.02
CA CYS A 151 14.71 -11.51 0.04
C CYS A 151 15.13 -10.86 1.36
N ALA A 152 14.18 -10.66 2.26
CA ALA A 152 14.43 -10.18 3.60
C ALA A 152 13.63 -10.99 4.61
N GLU A 153 14.27 -11.33 5.72
CA GLU A 153 13.62 -11.76 6.94
C GLU A 153 13.56 -10.60 7.92
N THR A 154 12.47 -10.53 8.66
CA THR A 154 12.22 -9.42 9.60
C THR A 154 11.83 -9.96 10.96
N ALA A 155 12.37 -9.36 12.01
CA ALA A 155 11.93 -9.56 13.38
C ALA A 155 11.84 -8.20 14.06
N GLY A 156 10.77 -7.99 14.83
CA GLY A 156 10.54 -6.69 15.45
C GLY A 156 9.91 -6.78 16.82
N THR A 157 10.13 -5.74 17.58
CA THR A 157 9.48 -5.48 18.87
C THR A 157 8.74 -4.15 18.80
N ARG A 158 7.65 -4.04 19.56
CA ARG A 158 6.88 -2.81 19.64
C ARG A 158 7.73 -1.70 20.26
N PHE A 159 7.72 -0.52 19.63
CA PHE A 159 8.38 0.68 20.17
C PHE A 159 7.41 1.37 21.13
N GLU A 160 7.74 1.36 22.42
CA GLU A 160 6.90 1.90 23.49
C GLU A 160 7.63 3.01 24.24
N LEU A 161 6.83 3.79 25.01
CA LEU A 161 7.33 4.86 25.90
C LEU A 161 7.99 4.29 27.15
#